data_5c2857e100396573a34c463394d34dcd
#
_entry.id   5c2857e100396573a34c463394d34dcd
#
_cell.length_a   1.000
_cell.length_b   1.000
_cell.length_c   1.000
_cell.angle_alpha   90.00
_cell.angle_beta   90.00
_cell.angle_gamma   90.00
#
_symmetry.space_group_name_H-M   'P 1'
#
loop_
_entity.id
_entity.type
_entity.pdbx_description
1 polymer ?
#
loop_
_entity_poly.entity_id
_entity_poly.type
_entity_poly.pdbx_seq_one_letter_code
_entity_poly.pdbx_strand_id
1 'polypeptide(L)'
;YSKLFNADNDKRTNEIIFALPVSAEHTVSWGSSTYLVCGQLSMSNANQKVADFGATSGWSEFRLRPEFVDKFTQTDIDGNGDKRCKFFTNGQSKDISSMTTETAGYLSEKWSNLKDDGTTASNTGDAGVDTDFPLFRLADVYLMYAECVVRLHNDWDNWAGGSDATDPTVIASRKQGAIYWINQLRERSHASDVWASNFADDDAFLQFILDERARELYHEG
;
A
#
# COMPACT_ATOMS: atom_id res chain seq x y z
N TYR A 1 -6.37 5.55 -0.69
CA TYR A 1 -5.07 4.88 -0.73
C TYR A 1 -4.34 5.13 -2.06
N SER A 2 -4.93 4.85 -3.22
CA SER A 2 -4.29 4.95 -4.54
C SER A 2 -3.68 6.32 -4.85
N LYS A 3 -4.25 7.40 -4.32
CA LYS A 3 -3.73 8.77 -4.49
C LYS A 3 -2.39 9.04 -3.79
N LEU A 4 -1.90 8.12 -2.98
CA LEU A 4 -0.56 8.19 -2.38
C LEU A 4 0.53 7.76 -3.37
N PHE A 5 0.16 7.11 -4.47
CA PHE A 5 1.07 6.48 -5.41
C PHE A 5 0.75 6.88 -6.87
N ASN A 6 0.26 8.10 -7.05
CA ASN A 6 -0.02 8.71 -8.35
C ASN A 6 0.79 10.00 -8.53
N ALA A 7 0.74 10.58 -9.73
CA ALA A 7 1.55 11.74 -10.09
C ALA A 7 1.22 13.05 -9.34
N ASP A 8 0.09 13.08 -8.63
CA ASP A 8 -0.32 14.21 -7.78
C ASP A 8 -0.08 13.91 -6.28
N ASN A 9 0.80 12.96 -5.94
CA ASN A 9 1.00 12.56 -4.56
C ASN A 9 1.77 13.61 -3.72
N ASP A 10 2.48 14.54 -4.35
CA ASP A 10 3.03 15.75 -3.73
C ASP A 10 1.97 16.57 -2.95
N LYS A 11 0.70 16.46 -3.35
CA LYS A 11 -0.44 17.11 -2.69
C LYS A 11 -0.89 16.42 -1.39
N ARG A 12 -0.30 15.30 -1.02
CA ARG A 12 -0.69 14.48 0.15
C ARG A 12 0.12 14.80 1.40
N THR A 13 0.30 16.08 1.69
CA THR A 13 1.10 16.61 2.82
C THR A 13 0.56 16.24 4.20
N ASN A 14 -0.66 15.72 4.30
CA ASN A 14 -1.23 15.18 5.53
C ASN A 14 -0.86 13.71 5.79
N GLU A 15 -0.25 13.04 4.82
CA GLU A 15 0.19 11.64 4.93
C GLU A 15 1.68 11.51 4.63
N ILE A 16 2.19 12.15 3.57
CA ILE A 16 3.59 12.08 3.17
C ILE A 16 4.39 13.11 3.96
N ILE A 17 5.32 12.62 4.79
CA ILE A 17 6.18 13.44 5.65
C ILE A 17 7.40 13.90 4.85
N PHE A 18 8.00 13.00 4.08
CA PHE A 18 9.15 13.28 3.23
C PHE A 18 9.14 12.39 2.00
N ALA A 19 9.31 12.99 0.83
CA ALA A 19 9.41 12.29 -0.44
C ALA A 19 10.66 12.72 -1.21
N LEU A 20 11.13 11.86 -2.10
CA LEU A 20 12.04 12.22 -3.16
C LEU A 20 11.21 12.74 -4.34
N PRO A 21 11.36 14.01 -4.71
CA PRO A 21 10.62 14.55 -5.86
C PRO A 21 11.12 13.91 -7.14
N VAL A 22 10.18 13.53 -8.01
CA VAL A 22 10.43 12.89 -9.30
C VAL A 22 9.75 13.71 -10.39
N SER A 23 10.47 13.92 -11.49
CA SER A 23 9.98 14.65 -12.65
C SER A 23 10.42 13.93 -13.92
N ALA A 24 9.47 13.66 -14.79
CA ALA A 24 9.73 13.07 -16.10
C ALA A 24 10.72 13.85 -16.95
N GLU A 25 10.82 15.18 -16.73
CA GLU A 25 11.72 16.05 -17.50
C GLU A 25 13.10 16.22 -16.87
N HIS A 26 13.17 16.23 -15.51
CA HIS A 26 14.37 16.65 -14.79
C HIS A 26 15.07 15.50 -14.04
N THR A 27 14.37 14.46 -13.71
CA THR A 27 14.91 13.28 -13.00
C THR A 27 14.75 11.99 -13.81
N VAL A 28 14.97 12.09 -15.13
CA VAL A 28 14.85 10.94 -16.04
C VAL A 28 15.72 9.79 -15.57
N SER A 29 15.09 8.66 -15.27
CA SER A 29 15.76 7.47 -14.73
C SER A 29 14.91 6.23 -14.99
N TRP A 30 15.57 5.11 -15.24
CA TRP A 30 14.94 3.78 -15.27
C TRP A 30 14.62 3.23 -13.87
N GLY A 31 15.11 3.87 -12.83
CA GLY A 31 14.91 3.51 -11.43
C GLY A 31 13.79 4.27 -10.75
N SER A 32 13.78 4.23 -9.39
CA SER A 32 12.82 4.95 -8.55
C SER A 32 11.37 4.68 -8.95
N SER A 33 10.51 5.70 -8.93
CA SER A 33 9.09 5.57 -9.26
C SER A 33 8.85 5.11 -10.70
N THR A 34 9.73 5.42 -11.66
CA THR A 34 9.63 4.89 -13.03
C THR A 34 9.67 3.36 -13.02
N TYR A 35 10.61 2.77 -12.28
CA TYR A 35 10.70 1.32 -12.11
C TYR A 35 9.45 0.74 -11.43
N LEU A 36 8.93 1.42 -10.42
CA LEU A 36 7.73 0.98 -9.70
C LEU A 36 6.48 1.04 -10.57
N VAL A 37 6.32 2.07 -11.39
CA VAL A 37 5.19 2.20 -12.32
C VAL A 37 5.31 1.20 -13.48
N CYS A 38 6.44 1.17 -14.18
CA CYS A 38 6.59 0.33 -15.38
C CYS A 38 6.88 -1.13 -15.06
N GLY A 39 7.66 -1.41 -14.00
CA GLY A 39 8.08 -2.76 -13.63
C GLY A 39 6.95 -3.67 -13.16
N GLN A 40 5.87 -3.09 -12.63
CA GLN A 40 4.68 -3.83 -12.21
C GLN A 40 3.74 -4.17 -13.38
N LEU A 41 3.87 -3.51 -14.53
CA LEU A 41 2.97 -3.64 -15.67
C LEU A 41 3.51 -4.62 -16.71
N SER A 42 2.60 -5.26 -17.46
CA SER A 42 2.94 -6.18 -18.55
C SER A 42 2.48 -5.64 -19.89
N MET A 43 3.38 -5.67 -20.89
CA MET A 43 3.03 -5.40 -22.29
C MET A 43 2.48 -6.62 -23.01
N SER A 44 2.77 -7.83 -22.54
CA SER A 44 2.37 -9.08 -23.19
C SER A 44 1.01 -9.59 -22.71
N ASN A 45 0.53 -9.17 -21.52
CA ASN A 45 -0.80 -9.53 -21.07
C ASN A 45 -1.84 -8.56 -21.68
N ALA A 46 -2.59 -9.04 -22.68
CA ALA A 46 -3.59 -8.25 -23.38
C ALA A 46 -4.73 -7.71 -22.50
N ASN A 47 -4.89 -8.25 -21.29
CA ASN A 47 -5.92 -7.80 -20.34
C ASN A 47 -5.46 -6.62 -19.47
N GLN A 48 -4.16 -6.29 -19.44
CA GLN A 48 -3.63 -5.13 -18.72
C GLN A 48 -3.19 -4.05 -19.72
N LYS A 49 -3.77 -2.87 -19.60
CA LYS A 49 -3.44 -1.75 -20.45
C LYS A 49 -2.52 -0.79 -19.70
N VAL A 50 -1.27 -0.71 -20.11
CA VAL A 50 -0.26 0.17 -19.48
C VAL A 50 -0.69 1.65 -19.47
N ALA A 51 -1.43 2.09 -20.48
CA ALA A 51 -1.96 3.45 -20.55
C ALA A 51 -2.97 3.78 -19.43
N ASP A 52 -3.66 2.79 -18.88
CA ASP A 52 -4.57 2.96 -17.74
C ASP A 52 -3.83 3.33 -16.44
N PHE A 53 -2.50 3.25 -16.46
CA PHE A 53 -1.59 3.64 -15.37
C PHE A 53 -0.74 4.88 -15.72
N GLY A 54 -1.04 5.56 -16.82
CA GLY A 54 -0.26 6.71 -17.29
C GLY A 54 1.16 6.33 -17.76
N ALA A 55 1.41 5.06 -18.07
CA ALA A 55 2.67 4.56 -18.55
C ALA A 55 2.65 4.33 -20.06
N THR A 56 3.84 4.35 -20.69
CA THR A 56 4.02 4.02 -22.13
C THR A 56 4.61 2.62 -22.31
N SER A 57 5.10 2.00 -21.23
CA SER A 57 5.78 0.73 -21.25
C SER A 57 5.44 -0.10 -20.01
N GLY A 58 5.54 -1.41 -20.13
CA GLY A 58 5.43 -2.35 -19.02
C GLY A 58 6.56 -3.38 -19.13
N TRP A 59 7.26 -3.63 -18.00
CA TRP A 59 8.50 -4.41 -18.05
C TRP A 59 8.36 -5.80 -17.45
N SER A 60 7.24 -6.10 -16.78
CA SER A 60 7.00 -7.39 -16.15
C SER A 60 8.12 -7.84 -15.17
N GLU A 61 8.76 -6.89 -14.50
CA GLU A 61 9.98 -7.13 -13.72
C GLU A 61 9.70 -7.80 -12.37
N PHE A 62 8.56 -7.51 -11.74
CA PHE A 62 8.27 -8.08 -10.43
C PHE A 62 6.89 -8.68 -10.33
N ARG A 63 6.80 -9.69 -9.47
CA ARG A 63 5.61 -10.47 -9.15
C ARG A 63 5.35 -10.45 -7.67
N LEU A 64 4.10 -10.47 -7.29
CA LEU A 64 3.70 -10.65 -5.90
C LEU A 64 3.90 -12.10 -5.49
N ARG A 65 4.63 -12.31 -4.40
CA ARG A 65 4.82 -13.66 -3.86
C ARG A 65 3.50 -14.22 -3.31
N PRO A 66 3.21 -15.52 -3.49
CA PRO A 66 1.99 -16.14 -2.98
C PRO A 66 1.75 -15.89 -1.49
N GLU A 67 2.82 -15.93 -0.66
CA GLU A 67 2.74 -15.71 0.79
C GLU A 67 2.34 -14.26 1.14
N PHE A 68 2.66 -13.30 0.28
CA PHE A 68 2.19 -11.93 0.42
C PHE A 68 0.73 -11.80 -0.02
N VAL A 69 0.36 -12.44 -1.12
CA VAL A 69 -1.04 -12.46 -1.61
C VAL A 69 -1.96 -13.06 -0.55
N ASP A 70 -1.52 -14.10 0.18
CA ASP A 70 -2.28 -14.75 1.25
C ASP A 70 -2.53 -13.88 2.48
N LYS A 71 -1.93 -12.69 2.56
CA LYS A 71 -2.26 -11.72 3.60
C LYS A 71 -3.57 -10.96 3.33
N PHE A 72 -4.16 -11.15 2.14
CA PHE A 72 -5.43 -10.58 1.74
C PHE A 72 -6.47 -11.70 1.52
N THR A 73 -7.73 -11.38 1.80
CA THR A 73 -8.84 -12.32 1.57
C THR A 73 -9.23 -12.35 0.08
N GLN A 74 -10.00 -13.34 -0.33
CA GLN A 74 -10.54 -13.38 -1.68
C GLN A 74 -11.43 -12.14 -1.97
N THR A 75 -12.18 -11.67 -0.98
CA THR A 75 -12.99 -10.45 -1.08
C THR A 75 -12.13 -9.21 -1.40
N ASP A 76 -10.94 -9.13 -0.80
CA ASP A 76 -9.98 -8.04 -1.07
C ASP A 76 -9.45 -8.13 -2.51
N ILE A 77 -9.07 -9.34 -2.94
CA ILE A 77 -8.57 -9.62 -4.29
C ILE A 77 -9.63 -9.30 -5.35
N ASP A 78 -10.89 -9.58 -5.06
CA ASP A 78 -12.03 -9.26 -5.94
C ASP A 78 -12.38 -7.75 -5.94
N GLY A 79 -11.63 -6.93 -5.19
CA GLY A 79 -11.79 -5.48 -5.14
C GLY A 79 -12.92 -4.97 -4.25
N ASN A 80 -13.57 -5.85 -3.48
CA ASN A 80 -14.72 -5.52 -2.62
C ASN A 80 -14.36 -5.29 -1.14
N GLY A 81 -13.10 -5.52 -0.77
CA GLY A 81 -12.58 -5.34 0.60
C GLY A 81 -11.48 -4.27 0.68
N ASP A 82 -10.36 -4.66 1.26
CA ASP A 82 -9.19 -3.81 1.51
C ASP A 82 -8.64 -3.18 0.23
N LYS A 83 -8.69 -1.86 0.13
CA LYS A 83 -8.27 -1.09 -1.05
C LYS A 83 -6.75 -1.03 -1.25
N ARG A 84 -5.98 -1.58 -0.33
CA ARG A 84 -4.53 -1.78 -0.49
C ARG A 84 -4.22 -2.99 -1.35
N CYS A 85 -5.17 -3.92 -1.50
CA CYS A 85 -5.07 -5.04 -2.42
C CYS A 85 -5.15 -4.54 -3.88
N LYS A 86 -4.02 -4.10 -4.41
CA LYS A 86 -3.87 -3.62 -5.78
C LYS A 86 -3.19 -4.69 -6.62
N PHE A 87 -3.94 -5.74 -6.92
CA PHE A 87 -3.44 -6.92 -7.63
C PHE A 87 -4.13 -7.09 -8.97
N PHE A 88 -3.32 -7.25 -10.02
CA PHE A 88 -3.81 -7.67 -11.31
C PHE A 88 -3.75 -9.20 -11.41
N THR A 89 -4.89 -9.82 -11.56
CA THR A 89 -5.07 -11.29 -11.53
C THR A 89 -5.53 -11.88 -12.86
N ASN A 90 -6.06 -11.04 -13.76
CA ASN A 90 -6.67 -11.51 -15.01
C ASN A 90 -5.62 -12.11 -15.97
N GLY A 91 -5.71 -13.41 -16.18
CA GLY A 91 -4.72 -14.16 -16.98
C GLY A 91 -3.42 -14.48 -16.23
N GLN A 92 -3.34 -14.22 -14.93
CA GLN A 92 -2.21 -14.54 -14.08
C GLN A 92 -2.54 -15.71 -13.14
N SER A 93 -1.55 -16.55 -12.85
CA SER A 93 -1.64 -17.52 -11.75
C SER A 93 -1.12 -16.89 -10.47
N LYS A 94 -1.63 -17.30 -9.30
CA LYS A 94 -1.07 -16.88 -8.02
C LYS A 94 0.34 -17.41 -7.81
N ASP A 95 0.55 -18.68 -8.19
CA ASP A 95 1.82 -19.36 -7.99
C ASP A 95 2.86 -18.95 -9.05
N ILE A 96 4.08 -18.77 -8.63
CA ILE A 96 5.22 -18.47 -9.50
C ILE A 96 5.90 -19.78 -9.85
N SER A 97 5.36 -20.48 -10.86
CA SER A 97 5.91 -21.76 -11.34
C SER A 97 7.24 -21.60 -12.08
N SER A 98 7.49 -20.42 -12.65
CA SER A 98 8.72 -20.07 -13.34
C SER A 98 8.89 -18.56 -13.43
N MET A 99 10.08 -18.05 -13.18
CA MET A 99 10.41 -16.63 -13.30
C MET A 99 10.39 -16.11 -14.74
N THR A 100 10.50 -17.01 -15.72
CA THR A 100 10.48 -16.66 -17.15
C THR A 100 9.07 -16.70 -17.74
N THR A 101 8.08 -17.16 -16.98
CA THR A 101 6.69 -17.20 -17.42
C THR A 101 5.98 -15.94 -16.95
N GLU A 102 5.63 -15.03 -17.85
CA GLU A 102 5.04 -13.73 -17.53
C GLU A 102 3.69 -13.82 -16.84
N THR A 103 2.94 -14.90 -17.07
CA THR A 103 1.64 -15.15 -16.41
C THR A 103 1.75 -15.85 -15.05
N ALA A 104 2.96 -16.18 -14.59
CA ALA A 104 3.20 -16.80 -13.30
C ALA A 104 3.45 -15.73 -12.21
N GLY A 105 2.59 -15.71 -11.21
CA GLY A 105 2.53 -14.69 -10.16
C GLY A 105 1.60 -13.52 -10.50
N TYR A 106 0.83 -13.02 -9.53
CA TYR A 106 0.04 -11.80 -9.71
C TYR A 106 0.96 -10.58 -9.86
N LEU A 107 0.50 -9.59 -10.64
CA LEU A 107 1.18 -8.30 -10.77
C LEU A 107 0.63 -7.31 -9.75
N SER A 108 1.42 -6.30 -9.40
CA SER A 108 0.96 -5.16 -8.62
C SER A 108 0.33 -4.11 -9.53
N GLU A 109 -0.61 -3.34 -9.00
CA GLU A 109 -1.19 -2.15 -9.61
C GLU A 109 -1.20 -0.98 -8.60
N LYS A 110 -0.20 -0.94 -7.72
CA LYS A 110 -0.12 0.05 -6.66
C LYS A 110 0.26 1.43 -7.18
N TRP A 111 1.20 1.49 -8.12
CA TRP A 111 1.81 2.72 -8.61
C TRP A 111 1.22 3.13 -9.97
N SER A 112 1.06 4.43 -10.17
CA SER A 112 0.63 4.98 -11.46
C SER A 112 1.24 6.35 -11.72
N ASN A 113 1.31 6.75 -12.99
CA ASN A 113 1.67 8.10 -13.43
C ASN A 113 0.42 8.89 -13.87
N LEU A 114 -0.73 8.58 -13.29
CA LEU A 114 -1.96 9.34 -13.48
C LEU A 114 -2.03 10.49 -12.48
N LYS A 115 -2.68 11.57 -12.89
CA LYS A 115 -3.11 12.65 -12.00
C LYS A 115 -4.39 12.28 -11.25
N ASP A 116 -4.79 13.10 -10.29
CA ASP A 116 -6.04 12.90 -9.52
C ASP A 116 -7.31 12.91 -10.36
N ASP A 117 -7.28 13.58 -11.51
CA ASP A 117 -8.38 13.63 -12.49
C ASP A 117 -8.39 12.46 -13.47
N GLY A 118 -7.44 11.53 -13.35
CA GLY A 118 -7.29 10.35 -14.21
C GLY A 118 -6.54 10.62 -15.51
N THR A 119 -6.08 11.84 -15.77
CA THR A 119 -5.25 12.13 -16.94
C THR A 119 -3.81 11.70 -16.71
N THR A 120 -3.11 11.32 -17.77
CA THR A 120 -1.68 10.98 -17.72
C THR A 120 -0.85 12.22 -17.42
N ALA A 121 0.09 12.13 -16.48
CA ALA A 121 1.08 13.15 -16.19
C ALA A 121 2.19 13.15 -17.26
N SER A 122 3.18 14.04 -17.12
CA SER A 122 4.33 14.06 -18.03
C SER A 122 5.04 12.72 -18.06
N ASN A 123 5.53 12.38 -19.23
CA ASN A 123 6.23 11.12 -19.49
C ASN A 123 7.26 11.35 -20.58
N THR A 124 8.50 10.90 -20.35
CA THR A 124 9.57 10.97 -21.35
C THR A 124 9.86 9.58 -21.90
N GLY A 125 8.93 9.07 -22.69
CA GLY A 125 8.99 7.70 -23.17
C GLY A 125 8.79 6.72 -22.02
N ASP A 126 9.69 5.76 -21.88
CA ASP A 126 9.65 4.71 -20.85
C ASP A 126 10.68 4.94 -19.71
N ALA A 127 11.25 6.14 -19.63
CA ALA A 127 12.32 6.45 -18.69
C ALA A 127 11.98 7.57 -17.69
N GLY A 128 10.75 8.07 -17.67
CA GLY A 128 10.37 9.15 -16.75
C GLY A 128 8.90 9.18 -16.41
N VAL A 129 8.61 9.37 -15.12
CA VAL A 129 7.29 9.62 -14.55
C VAL A 129 7.34 10.83 -13.62
N ASP A 130 6.17 11.37 -13.24
CA ASP A 130 6.07 12.49 -12.29
C ASP A 130 5.67 12.05 -10.88
N THR A 131 5.54 10.77 -10.62
CA THR A 131 5.12 10.26 -9.30
C THR A 131 6.28 10.29 -8.31
N ASP A 132 6.15 11.09 -7.25
CA ASP A 132 7.16 11.18 -6.18
C ASP A 132 7.30 9.86 -5.41
N PHE A 133 8.50 9.60 -4.89
CA PHE A 133 8.75 8.43 -4.04
C PHE A 133 8.66 8.83 -2.56
N PRO A 134 7.60 8.41 -1.82
CA PRO A 134 7.46 8.69 -0.40
C PRO A 134 8.44 7.85 0.43
N LEU A 135 9.45 8.50 1.00
CA LEU A 135 10.42 7.84 1.89
C LEU A 135 9.85 7.66 3.30
N PHE A 136 9.16 8.69 3.81
CA PHE A 136 8.54 8.66 5.13
C PHE A 136 7.10 9.12 5.02
N ARG A 137 6.18 8.32 5.54
CA ARG A 137 4.78 8.67 5.61
C ARG A 137 4.14 8.26 6.94
N LEU A 138 3.02 8.91 7.27
CA LEU A 138 2.37 8.81 8.56
C LEU A 138 1.94 7.38 8.91
N ALA A 139 1.57 6.57 7.90
CA ALA A 139 1.22 5.18 8.12
C ALA A 139 2.35 4.36 8.74
N ASP A 140 3.60 4.57 8.30
CA ASP A 140 4.76 3.90 8.91
C ASP A 140 4.95 4.32 10.38
N VAL A 141 4.77 5.62 10.67
CA VAL A 141 4.82 6.13 12.05
C VAL A 141 3.75 5.48 12.93
N TYR A 142 2.52 5.31 12.43
CA TYR A 142 1.45 4.63 13.16
C TYR A 142 1.80 3.17 13.48
N LEU A 143 2.36 2.46 12.52
CA LEU A 143 2.76 1.07 12.70
C LEU A 143 3.97 0.92 13.62
N MET A 144 4.96 1.83 13.55
CA MET A 144 6.07 1.88 14.50
C MET A 144 5.57 2.18 15.92
N TYR A 145 4.65 3.13 16.08
CA TYR A 145 4.07 3.44 17.38
C TYR A 145 3.32 2.23 17.95
N ALA A 146 2.50 1.57 17.13
CA ALA A 146 1.77 0.37 17.55
C ALA A 146 2.72 -0.73 18.03
N GLU A 147 3.80 -0.98 17.30
CA GLU A 147 4.83 -1.94 17.69
C GLU A 147 5.49 -1.56 19.03
N CYS A 148 5.85 -0.29 19.20
CA CYS A 148 6.44 0.19 20.45
C CYS A 148 5.51 -0.02 21.65
N VAL A 149 4.21 0.26 21.53
CA VAL A 149 3.23 0.06 22.60
C VAL A 149 3.19 -1.40 23.04
N VAL A 150 3.15 -2.33 22.08
CA VAL A 150 3.13 -3.78 22.39
C VAL A 150 4.44 -4.22 23.07
N ARG A 151 5.58 -3.83 22.51
CA ARG A 151 6.90 -4.21 23.04
C ARG A 151 7.18 -3.65 24.45
N LEU A 152 6.54 -2.56 24.83
CA LEU A 152 6.64 -2.00 26.17
C LEU A 152 5.62 -2.64 27.16
N HIS A 153 4.87 -3.65 26.74
CA HIS A 153 3.83 -4.30 27.50
C HIS A 153 2.80 -3.31 28.10
N ASN A 154 2.54 -2.22 27.37
CA ASN A 154 1.47 -1.29 27.71
C ASN A 154 0.10 -1.87 27.29
N ASP A 155 -0.95 -1.30 27.85
CA ASP A 155 -2.32 -1.62 27.42
C ASP A 155 -2.50 -1.19 25.95
N TRP A 156 -2.50 -2.15 25.06
CA TRP A 156 -2.60 -1.94 23.63
C TRP A 156 -4.03 -1.78 23.13
N ASP A 157 -5.01 -1.93 24.01
CA ASP A 157 -6.43 -1.73 23.73
C ASP A 157 -7.07 -0.79 24.73
N ASN A 158 -6.84 0.51 24.59
CA ASN A 158 -7.57 1.53 25.34
C ASN A 158 -8.93 1.86 24.70
N TRP A 159 -9.64 0.86 24.22
CA TRP A 159 -10.92 1.05 23.50
C TRP A 159 -12.11 1.20 24.46
N ALA A 160 -12.09 2.21 25.31
CA ALA A 160 -13.22 2.57 26.16
C ALA A 160 -14.31 3.28 25.36
N GLY A 161 -15.58 3.05 25.68
CA GLY A 161 -16.71 3.84 25.20
C GLY A 161 -17.30 3.44 23.83
N GLY A 162 -16.92 2.29 23.25
CA GLY A 162 -17.48 1.82 21.96
C GLY A 162 -16.97 2.59 20.72
N SER A 163 -17.33 2.16 19.50
CA SER A 163 -16.86 2.73 18.23
C SER A 163 -17.20 4.21 18.05
N ASP A 164 -18.31 4.67 18.59
CA ASP A 164 -18.91 5.99 18.36
C ASP A 164 -18.56 7.03 19.42
N ALA A 165 -17.50 6.81 20.22
CA ALA A 165 -17.14 7.74 21.26
C ALA A 165 -16.76 9.10 20.67
N THR A 166 -17.54 10.12 21.02
CA THR A 166 -17.30 11.53 20.68
C THR A 166 -16.63 12.29 21.83
N ASP A 167 -16.52 11.69 23.01
CA ASP A 167 -15.89 12.31 24.18
C ASP A 167 -14.38 12.49 23.93
N PRO A 168 -13.85 13.73 23.97
CA PRO A 168 -12.44 14.00 23.74
C PRO A 168 -11.49 13.26 24.69
N THR A 169 -11.91 12.98 25.93
CA THR A 169 -11.08 12.25 26.91
C THR A 169 -10.95 10.78 26.55
N VAL A 170 -12.05 10.17 26.07
CA VAL A 170 -12.06 8.80 25.58
C VAL A 170 -11.22 8.67 24.31
N ILE A 171 -11.36 9.61 23.38
CA ILE A 171 -10.53 9.64 22.15
C ILE A 171 -9.05 9.79 22.51
N ALA A 172 -8.70 10.67 23.45
CA ALA A 172 -7.33 10.86 23.90
C ALA A 172 -6.74 9.59 24.53
N SER A 173 -7.54 8.86 25.33
CA SER A 173 -7.14 7.57 25.90
C SER A 173 -6.88 6.52 24.83
N ARG A 174 -7.77 6.40 23.83
CA ARG A 174 -7.61 5.44 22.72
C ARG A 174 -6.33 5.66 21.92
N LYS A 175 -5.95 6.93 21.72
CA LYS A 175 -4.72 7.29 21.00
C LYS A 175 -3.43 6.84 21.71
N GLN A 176 -3.51 6.41 22.96
CA GLN A 176 -2.38 5.80 23.67
C GLN A 176 -2.21 4.32 23.36
N GLY A 177 -3.24 3.67 22.82
CA GLY A 177 -3.22 2.26 22.45
C GLY A 177 -2.80 2.02 20.99
N ALA A 178 -2.25 0.84 20.72
CA ALA A 178 -1.81 0.42 19.38
C ALA A 178 -2.98 0.25 18.40
N ILE A 179 -4.08 -0.34 18.86
CA ILE A 179 -5.25 -0.69 18.03
C ILE A 179 -5.88 0.54 17.37
N TYR A 180 -5.93 1.67 18.08
CA TYR A 180 -6.46 2.91 17.50
C TYR A 180 -5.76 3.27 16.19
N TRP A 181 -4.43 3.28 16.17
CA TRP A 181 -3.65 3.71 15.01
C TRP A 181 -3.67 2.68 13.87
N ILE A 182 -3.73 1.40 14.20
CA ILE A 182 -3.91 0.35 13.21
C ILE A 182 -5.28 0.49 12.54
N ASN A 183 -6.35 0.72 13.30
CA ASN A 183 -7.69 0.87 12.74
C ASN A 183 -7.83 2.13 11.89
N GLN A 184 -7.10 3.23 12.20
CA GLN A 184 -7.06 4.39 11.29
C GLN A 184 -6.58 4.02 9.88
N LEU A 185 -5.59 3.14 9.77
CA LEU A 185 -5.09 2.66 8.46
C LEU A 185 -6.09 1.71 7.80
N ARG A 186 -6.71 0.85 8.58
CA ARG A 186 -7.68 -0.13 8.11
C ARG A 186 -8.97 0.53 7.62
N GLU A 187 -9.53 1.46 8.40
CA GLU A 187 -10.70 2.27 8.02
C GLU A 187 -10.45 3.05 6.71
N ARG A 188 -9.30 3.73 6.60
CA ARG A 188 -8.91 4.45 5.37
C ARG A 188 -8.87 3.55 4.15
N SER A 189 -8.49 2.30 4.33
CA SER A 189 -8.38 1.29 3.27
C SER A 189 -9.61 0.41 3.10
N HIS A 190 -10.68 0.66 3.85
CA HIS A 190 -11.91 -0.13 3.85
C HIS A 190 -11.72 -1.58 4.32
N ALA A 191 -10.65 -1.85 5.07
CA ALA A 191 -10.48 -3.11 5.77
C ALA A 191 -11.29 -3.11 7.07
N SER A 192 -11.68 -4.29 7.55
CA SER A 192 -12.40 -4.42 8.84
C SER A 192 -11.50 -4.05 10.01
N ASP A 193 -12.06 -3.40 11.03
CA ASP A 193 -11.38 -3.10 12.27
C ASP A 193 -10.91 -4.37 13.00
N VAL A 194 -9.90 -4.19 13.82
CA VAL A 194 -9.40 -5.21 14.74
C VAL A 194 -9.57 -4.76 16.19
N TRP A 195 -9.66 -5.75 17.09
CA TRP A 195 -9.90 -5.58 18.52
C TRP A 195 -8.91 -6.43 19.31
N ALA A 196 -8.67 -6.10 20.58
CA ALA A 196 -7.79 -6.89 21.43
C ALA A 196 -8.18 -8.38 21.48
N SER A 197 -9.46 -8.66 21.48
CA SER A 197 -9.98 -10.04 21.48
C SER A 197 -9.62 -10.86 20.22
N ASN A 198 -9.10 -10.24 19.19
CA ASN A 198 -8.60 -10.94 17.99
C ASN A 198 -7.23 -11.60 18.21
N PHE A 199 -6.51 -11.23 19.26
CA PHE A 199 -5.13 -11.65 19.51
C PHE A 199 -5.02 -12.38 20.85
N ALA A 200 -4.31 -13.50 20.86
CA ALA A 200 -4.15 -14.32 22.07
C ALA A 200 -3.15 -13.72 23.07
N ASP A 201 -2.12 -13.06 22.54
CA ASP A 201 -0.99 -12.50 23.29
C ASP A 201 -0.24 -11.44 22.46
N ASP A 202 0.81 -10.86 23.06
CA ASP A 202 1.66 -9.86 22.43
C ASP A 202 2.34 -10.38 21.15
N ASP A 203 2.77 -11.64 21.13
CA ASP A 203 3.45 -12.22 19.96
C ASP A 203 2.50 -12.33 18.76
N ALA A 204 1.25 -12.77 19.01
CA ALA A 204 0.22 -12.81 17.98
C ALA A 204 -0.09 -11.42 17.43
N PHE A 205 -0.13 -10.40 18.29
CA PHE A 205 -0.38 -9.04 17.87
C PHE A 205 0.83 -8.43 17.14
N LEU A 206 2.06 -8.68 17.57
CA LEU A 206 3.27 -8.26 16.86
C LEU A 206 3.34 -8.88 15.46
N GLN A 207 2.98 -10.16 15.32
CA GLN A 207 2.90 -10.80 14.01
C GLN A 207 1.84 -10.13 13.12
N PHE A 208 0.70 -9.77 13.69
CA PHE A 208 -0.33 -9.04 12.95
C PHE A 208 0.16 -7.65 12.52
N ILE A 209 0.87 -6.89 13.37
CA ILE A 209 1.46 -5.59 13.02
C ILE A 209 2.44 -5.76 11.86
N LEU A 210 3.26 -6.82 11.87
CA LEU A 210 4.19 -7.11 10.78
C LEU A 210 3.44 -7.39 9.46
N ASP A 211 2.34 -8.12 9.53
CA ASP A 211 1.48 -8.39 8.38
C ASP A 211 0.78 -7.12 7.88
N GLU A 212 0.37 -6.23 8.81
CA GLU A 212 -0.24 -4.95 8.47
C GLU A 212 0.77 -4.01 7.81
N ARG A 213 2.04 -4.01 8.27
CA ARG A 213 3.15 -3.32 7.60
C ARG A 213 3.34 -3.85 6.18
N ALA A 214 3.32 -5.15 5.99
CA ALA A 214 3.44 -5.75 4.66
C ALA A 214 2.28 -5.31 3.73
N ARG A 215 1.03 -5.31 4.23
CA ARG A 215 -0.14 -4.84 3.45
C ARG A 215 -0.05 -3.36 3.08
N GLU A 216 0.46 -2.54 3.99
CA GLU A 216 0.50 -1.09 3.83
C GLU A 216 1.69 -0.63 2.98
N LEU A 217 2.89 -1.18 3.23
CA LEU A 217 4.16 -0.62 2.77
C LEU A 217 4.82 -1.42 1.63
N TYR A 218 4.14 -2.44 1.06
CA TYR A 218 4.75 -3.19 -0.04
C TYR A 218 5.15 -2.29 -1.21
N HIS A 219 6.31 -2.56 -1.81
CA HIS A 219 6.90 -1.76 -2.88
C HIS A 219 7.22 -0.31 -2.49
N GLU A 220 7.50 -0.04 -1.22
CA GLU A 220 7.93 1.28 -0.73
C GLU A 220 9.34 1.27 -0.11
N GLY A 221 9.95 0.11 0.08
CA GLY A 221 11.29 -0.05 0.64
C GLY A 221 11.46 -1.30 1.48
#